data_5f34372500f9350dc12dde06990dfd52
#
_entry.id   5f34372500f9350dc12dde06990dfd52
#
_cell.length_a   1.000
_cell.length_b   1.000
_cell.length_c   1.000
_cell.angle_alpha   90.00
_cell.angle_beta   90.00
_cell.angle_gamma   90.00
#
_symmetry.space_group_name_H-M   'P 1'
#
loop_
_entity.id
_entity.type
_entity.pdbx_description
1 polymer ?
#
loop_
_entity_poly.entity_id
_entity_poly.type
_entity_poly.pdbx_seq_one_letter_code
_entity_poly.pdbx_strand_id
1 'polypeptide(L)'
;HLVPQLSTAKSPQQMFGSVMKSYFAESIGVKPENMFTVSIMPCVAKKGESNMELFYGEYAGHETDVVLTTRELTRMIRSAHIDPASLVDRECDPLMKEWTGAGVIFGTTGGVMEAALRSAHYLVTGRNPDPDAFKIVRNPGGQPGVVEAEIQLGDATVRAAVVSGLGNTRKLIEAIEHGEVHYDFVEVMACPGGCVGGGGQPIHDGEELARTRGENLYF
;
A
#
# COMPACT_ATOMS: atom_id res chain seq x y z
N HIS A 1 18.15 -1.03 -16.25
CA HIS A 1 19.12 0.01 -15.80
C HIS A 1 18.53 0.97 -14.77
N LEU A 2 17.18 1.07 -14.61
CA LEU A 2 16.55 1.87 -13.54
C LEU A 2 16.54 1.18 -12.15
N VAL A 3 17.01 -0.06 -12.05
CA VAL A 3 17.05 -0.79 -10.76
C VAL A 3 17.73 0.02 -9.64
N PRO A 4 18.82 0.76 -9.86
CA PRO A 4 19.42 1.59 -8.82
C PRO A 4 18.54 2.74 -8.30
N GLN A 5 17.47 3.09 -9.03
CA GLN A 5 16.52 4.15 -8.66
C GLN A 5 15.29 3.61 -7.92
N LEU A 6 15.15 2.29 -7.82
CA LEU A 6 14.06 1.69 -7.05
C LEU A 6 14.28 1.90 -5.55
N SER A 7 13.18 2.15 -4.84
CA SER A 7 13.21 2.16 -3.38
C SER A 7 13.70 0.80 -2.85
N THR A 8 14.57 0.83 -1.85
CA THR A 8 15.05 -0.37 -1.14
C THR A 8 14.15 -0.75 0.04
N ALA A 9 13.10 0.02 0.29
CA ALA A 9 12.14 -0.27 1.35
C ALA A 9 11.35 -1.56 1.02
N LYS A 10 11.14 -2.39 2.04
CA LYS A 10 10.24 -3.55 1.94
C LYS A 10 8.80 -3.06 1.65
N SER A 11 7.95 -3.95 1.14
CA SER A 11 6.52 -3.65 1.07
C SER A 11 5.93 -3.45 2.48
N PRO A 12 4.83 -2.70 2.63
CA PRO A 12 4.16 -2.52 3.92
C PRO A 12 3.81 -3.84 4.62
N GLN A 13 3.46 -4.89 3.88
CA GLN A 13 3.24 -6.23 4.42
C GLN A 13 4.49 -6.77 5.13
N GLN A 14 5.64 -6.69 4.49
CA GLN A 14 6.89 -7.20 5.04
C GLN A 14 7.45 -6.30 6.15
N MET A 15 7.29 -4.99 6.04
CA MET A 15 7.64 -4.07 7.12
C MET A 15 6.85 -4.40 8.40
N PHE A 16 5.54 -4.60 8.26
CA PHE A 16 4.68 -4.93 9.40
C PHE A 16 5.06 -6.29 9.99
N GLY A 17 5.27 -7.30 9.15
CA GLY A 17 5.71 -8.62 9.60
C GLY A 17 7.02 -8.56 10.39
N SER A 18 8.01 -7.81 9.88
CA SER A 18 9.28 -7.58 10.59
C SER A 18 9.06 -6.95 11.95
N VAL A 19 8.25 -5.89 12.04
CA VAL A 19 7.98 -5.17 13.29
C VAL A 19 7.22 -6.07 14.26
N MET A 20 6.27 -6.86 13.80
CA MET A 20 5.51 -7.80 14.64
C MET A 20 6.41 -8.87 15.27
N LYS A 21 7.29 -9.48 14.49
CA LYS A 21 8.16 -10.55 14.97
C LYS A 21 9.45 -10.06 15.67
N SER A 22 9.71 -8.76 15.69
CA SER A 22 10.80 -8.16 16.44
C SER A 22 10.29 -7.32 17.61
N TYR A 23 10.06 -6.05 17.37
CA TYR A 23 9.70 -5.08 18.40
C TYR A 23 8.43 -5.45 19.18
N PHE A 24 7.36 -5.83 18.47
CA PHE A 24 6.08 -6.13 19.13
C PHE A 24 6.17 -7.42 19.94
N ALA A 25 6.79 -8.48 19.40
CA ALA A 25 7.02 -9.73 20.12
C ALA A 25 7.76 -9.49 21.45
N GLU A 26 8.84 -8.72 21.41
CA GLU A 26 9.58 -8.32 22.61
C GLU A 26 8.73 -7.54 23.60
N SER A 27 7.96 -6.55 23.11
CA SER A 27 7.14 -5.66 23.95
C SER A 27 6.05 -6.38 24.75
N ILE A 28 5.57 -7.53 24.24
CA ILE A 28 4.55 -8.37 24.90
C ILE A 28 5.14 -9.62 25.56
N GLY A 29 6.47 -9.80 25.51
CA GLY A 29 7.16 -10.95 26.11
C GLY A 29 6.88 -12.28 25.43
N VAL A 30 6.52 -12.28 24.14
CA VAL A 30 6.29 -13.48 23.32
C VAL A 30 7.51 -13.72 22.46
N LYS A 31 7.93 -14.96 22.34
CA LYS A 31 9.01 -15.31 21.42
C LYS A 31 8.54 -15.22 19.97
N PRO A 32 9.36 -14.69 19.04
CA PRO A 32 8.99 -14.56 17.63
C PRO A 32 8.49 -15.86 16.98
N GLU A 33 9.07 -16.99 17.32
CA GLU A 33 8.66 -18.31 16.81
C GLU A 33 7.25 -18.75 17.27
N ASN A 34 6.72 -18.13 18.31
CA ASN A 34 5.36 -18.36 18.80
C ASN A 34 4.34 -17.37 18.22
N MET A 35 4.77 -16.48 17.33
CA MET A 35 3.89 -15.54 16.62
C MET A 35 3.54 -16.08 15.24
N PHE A 36 2.26 -16.02 14.90
CA PHE A 36 1.76 -16.38 13.58
C PHE A 36 1.09 -15.19 12.94
N THR A 37 1.74 -14.62 11.91
CA THR A 37 1.29 -13.43 11.22
C THR A 37 0.49 -13.79 9.97
N VAL A 38 -0.74 -13.29 9.91
CA VAL A 38 -1.63 -13.45 8.76
C VAL A 38 -1.86 -12.11 8.11
N SER A 39 -1.57 -12.03 6.81
CA SER A 39 -1.83 -10.86 6.00
C SER A 39 -3.08 -11.07 5.15
N ILE A 40 -4.02 -10.13 5.17
CA ILE A 40 -5.22 -10.15 4.32
C ILE A 40 -5.03 -9.09 3.25
N MET A 41 -4.89 -9.54 1.99
CA MET A 41 -4.46 -8.70 0.88
C MET A 41 -5.38 -8.74 -0.33
N PRO A 42 -5.62 -7.62 -0.99
CA PRO A 42 -6.28 -7.58 -2.30
C PRO A 42 -5.37 -8.08 -3.43
N CYS A 43 -4.22 -8.66 -3.12
CA CYS A 43 -3.11 -8.94 -4.00
C CYS A 43 -2.71 -10.42 -3.96
N VAL A 44 -2.62 -11.07 -5.14
CA VAL A 44 -2.13 -12.45 -5.26
C VAL A 44 -0.60 -12.50 -5.19
N ALA A 45 0.09 -11.51 -5.75
CA ALA A 45 1.56 -11.45 -5.76
C ALA A 45 2.19 -11.44 -4.36
N LYS A 46 1.47 -10.96 -3.35
CA LYS A 46 1.91 -10.97 -1.95
C LYS A 46 2.12 -12.38 -1.38
N LYS A 47 1.45 -13.40 -1.94
CA LYS A 47 1.72 -14.82 -1.60
C LYS A 47 3.12 -15.27 -2.05
N GLY A 48 3.52 -14.85 -3.27
CA GLY A 48 4.87 -15.12 -3.77
C GLY A 48 5.93 -14.33 -3.00
N GLU A 49 5.65 -13.07 -2.71
CA GLU A 49 6.55 -12.20 -1.96
C GLU A 49 6.86 -12.77 -0.56
N SER A 50 5.85 -13.22 0.19
CA SER A 50 6.08 -13.78 1.54
C SER A 50 6.93 -15.04 1.56
N ASN A 51 7.07 -15.75 0.43
CA ASN A 51 7.88 -16.94 0.29
C ASN A 51 9.32 -16.67 -0.21
N MET A 52 9.69 -15.41 -0.46
CA MET A 52 11.05 -15.07 -0.89
C MET A 52 12.02 -15.17 0.30
N GLU A 53 13.15 -15.83 0.11
CA GLU A 53 14.19 -15.96 1.15
C GLU A 53 14.70 -14.62 1.69
N LEU A 54 14.64 -13.57 0.85
CA LEU A 54 14.98 -12.20 1.23
C LEU A 54 14.15 -11.66 2.42
N PHE A 55 12.96 -12.23 2.64
CA PHE A 55 12.03 -11.82 3.70
C PHE A 55 11.95 -12.84 4.85
N TYR A 56 12.98 -13.69 4.98
CA TYR A 56 13.15 -14.48 6.18
C TYR A 56 13.86 -13.62 7.23
N GLY A 57 13.19 -13.38 8.32
CA GLY A 57 13.77 -12.67 9.45
C GLY A 57 14.81 -13.49 10.19
N GLU A 58 15.75 -12.82 10.84
CA GLU A 58 16.76 -13.44 11.69
C GLU A 58 16.15 -14.22 12.88
N TYR A 59 14.89 -13.98 13.20
CA TYR A 59 14.27 -14.41 14.45
C TYR A 59 13.41 -15.67 14.34
N ALA A 60 12.69 -15.90 13.25
CA ALA A 60 11.68 -16.97 13.22
C ALA A 60 11.19 -17.37 11.81
N GLY A 61 12.04 -17.38 10.82
CA GLY A 61 11.64 -17.74 9.46
C GLY A 61 10.87 -16.64 8.75
N HIS A 62 9.69 -16.93 8.21
CA HIS A 62 8.91 -15.94 7.47
C HIS A 62 8.47 -14.76 8.33
N GLU A 63 8.64 -13.53 7.81
CA GLU A 63 8.11 -12.31 8.45
C GLU A 63 6.57 -12.29 8.39
N THR A 64 6.01 -12.81 7.31
CA THR A 64 4.56 -13.04 7.16
C THR A 64 4.34 -14.52 6.88
N ASP A 65 3.67 -15.24 7.78
CA ASP A 65 3.51 -16.68 7.69
C ASP A 65 2.49 -17.10 6.64
N VAL A 66 1.37 -16.38 6.55
CA VAL A 66 0.29 -16.67 5.60
C VAL A 66 -0.26 -15.39 4.98
N VAL A 67 -0.49 -15.44 3.68
CA VAL A 67 -1.20 -14.40 2.95
C VAL A 67 -2.53 -14.95 2.45
N LEU A 68 -3.62 -14.37 2.94
CA LEU A 68 -4.97 -14.60 2.43
C LEU A 68 -5.37 -13.47 1.49
N THR A 69 -5.94 -13.80 0.36
CA THR A 69 -6.59 -12.78 -0.47
C THR A 69 -7.95 -12.40 0.13
N THR A 70 -8.43 -11.20 -0.16
CA THR A 70 -9.78 -10.74 0.22
C THR A 70 -10.85 -11.74 -0.25
N ARG A 71 -10.65 -12.36 -1.42
CA ARG A 71 -11.52 -13.38 -1.98
C ARG A 71 -11.52 -14.68 -1.17
N GLU A 72 -10.36 -15.11 -0.72
CA GLU A 72 -10.21 -16.30 0.14
C GLU A 72 -10.87 -16.07 1.50
N LEU A 73 -10.64 -14.92 2.12
CA LEU A 73 -11.32 -14.55 3.36
C LEU A 73 -12.85 -14.55 3.19
N THR A 74 -13.36 -13.98 2.10
CA THR A 74 -14.80 -14.01 1.80
C THR A 74 -15.35 -15.45 1.71
N ARG A 75 -14.57 -16.36 1.10
CA ARG A 75 -14.95 -17.79 1.06
C ARG A 75 -14.93 -18.43 2.45
N MET A 76 -13.96 -18.11 3.28
CA MET A 76 -13.89 -18.62 4.66
C MET A 76 -15.10 -18.16 5.48
N ILE A 77 -15.47 -16.87 5.40
CA ILE A 77 -16.65 -16.31 6.07
C ILE A 77 -17.91 -17.05 5.64
N ARG A 78 -18.10 -17.26 4.33
CA ARG A 78 -19.26 -18.01 3.79
C ARG A 78 -19.27 -19.46 4.23
N SER A 79 -18.11 -20.14 4.22
CA SER A 79 -18.00 -21.53 4.65
C SER A 79 -18.27 -21.71 6.14
N ALA A 80 -17.97 -20.71 6.94
CA ALA A 80 -18.27 -20.69 8.37
C ALA A 80 -19.73 -20.26 8.67
N HIS A 81 -20.53 -20.00 7.65
CA HIS A 81 -21.92 -19.53 7.77
C HIS A 81 -22.06 -18.27 8.64
N ILE A 82 -21.05 -17.39 8.61
CA ILE A 82 -21.08 -16.11 9.31
C ILE A 82 -21.89 -15.12 8.47
N ASP A 83 -22.94 -14.54 9.04
CA ASP A 83 -23.66 -13.42 8.46
C ASP A 83 -23.07 -12.09 8.96
N PRO A 84 -22.34 -11.33 8.13
CA PRO A 84 -21.74 -10.07 8.55
C PRO A 84 -22.75 -9.03 9.03
N ALA A 85 -23.98 -9.06 8.50
CA ALA A 85 -25.01 -8.10 8.88
C ALA A 85 -25.56 -8.32 10.31
N SER A 86 -25.35 -9.51 10.87
CA SER A 86 -25.79 -9.86 12.23
C SER A 86 -24.69 -9.66 13.29
N LEU A 87 -23.48 -9.28 12.88
CA LEU A 87 -22.36 -9.10 13.80
C LEU A 87 -22.52 -7.79 14.60
N VAL A 88 -22.12 -7.85 15.87
CA VAL A 88 -22.01 -6.67 16.72
C VAL A 88 -20.61 -6.09 16.57
N ASP A 89 -20.54 -4.77 16.44
CA ASP A 89 -19.27 -4.05 16.37
C ASP A 89 -18.42 -4.32 17.62
N ARG A 90 -17.15 -4.57 17.41
CA ARG A 90 -16.15 -4.72 18.46
C ARG A 90 -14.92 -3.90 18.13
N GLU A 91 -14.27 -3.39 19.14
CA GLU A 91 -12.95 -2.79 19.00
C GLU A 91 -11.92 -3.87 18.65
N CYS A 92 -10.94 -3.50 17.82
CA CYS A 92 -9.79 -4.33 17.55
C CYS A 92 -8.85 -4.35 18.77
N ASP A 93 -8.10 -5.42 18.92
CA ASP A 93 -7.04 -5.48 19.91
C ASP A 93 -6.02 -4.37 19.65
N PRO A 94 -5.55 -3.64 20.66
CA PRO A 94 -4.68 -2.49 20.49
C PRO A 94 -3.24 -2.90 20.16
N LEU A 95 -3.02 -3.35 18.92
CA LEU A 95 -1.67 -3.55 18.37
C LEU A 95 -1.01 -2.19 18.19
N MET A 96 0.05 -1.90 18.94
CA MET A 96 0.80 -0.63 18.88
C MET A 96 -0.03 0.66 19.04
N LYS A 97 -1.28 0.55 19.46
CA LYS A 97 -2.21 1.58 19.95
C LYS A 97 -2.69 2.65 18.96
N GLU A 98 -1.92 3.04 17.96
CA GLU A 98 -2.27 4.13 17.05
C GLU A 98 -2.00 3.74 15.62
N TRP A 99 -2.87 4.17 14.71
CA TRP A 99 -2.66 4.10 13.26
C TRP A 99 -2.84 5.48 12.63
N THR A 100 -2.32 5.66 11.42
CA THR A 100 -2.49 6.88 10.66
C THR A 100 -3.33 6.62 9.43
N GLY A 101 -4.00 7.65 8.90
CA GLY A 101 -4.73 7.57 7.64
C GLY A 101 -3.85 7.19 6.43
N ALA A 102 -2.53 7.38 6.55
CA ALA A 102 -1.57 6.97 5.51
C ALA A 102 -1.67 5.48 5.17
N GLY A 103 -1.79 4.61 6.18
CA GLY A 103 -1.95 3.17 5.96
C GLY A 103 -3.20 2.81 5.16
N VAL A 104 -4.28 3.56 5.35
CA VAL A 104 -5.55 3.36 4.65
C VAL A 104 -5.43 3.74 3.17
N ILE A 105 -4.91 4.93 2.86
CA ILE A 105 -4.83 5.44 1.49
C ILE A 105 -3.79 4.74 0.61
N PHE A 106 -2.87 3.96 1.18
CA PHE A 106 -1.91 3.14 0.42
C PHE A 106 -2.60 2.16 -0.54
N GLY A 107 -3.86 1.82 -0.28
CA GLY A 107 -4.63 0.90 -1.12
C GLY A 107 -4.99 1.44 -2.50
N THR A 108 -4.91 2.74 -2.74
CA THR A 108 -5.27 3.37 -4.02
C THR A 108 -4.10 4.05 -4.70
N THR A 109 -4.18 4.22 -6.02
CA THR A 109 -3.19 4.96 -6.81
C THR A 109 -3.11 6.41 -6.34
N GLY A 110 -1.90 6.88 -6.06
CA GLY A 110 -1.61 8.21 -5.50
C GLY A 110 -1.58 8.25 -3.97
N GLY A 111 -2.01 7.18 -3.29
CA GLY A 111 -2.04 7.15 -1.84
C GLY A 111 -0.66 7.08 -1.18
N VAL A 112 0.26 6.31 -1.77
CA VAL A 112 1.65 6.25 -1.28
C VAL A 112 2.34 7.59 -1.52
N MET A 113 2.14 8.19 -2.70
CA MET A 113 2.67 9.52 -3.03
C MET A 113 2.16 10.57 -2.05
N GLU A 114 0.85 10.60 -1.80
CA GLU A 114 0.27 11.55 -0.84
C GLU A 114 0.86 11.38 0.57
N ALA A 115 0.98 10.14 1.05
CA ALA A 115 1.58 9.84 2.35
C ALA A 115 3.05 10.28 2.44
N ALA A 116 3.82 10.04 1.37
CA ALA A 116 5.21 10.48 1.28
C ALA A 116 5.33 12.00 1.30
N LEU A 117 4.52 12.71 0.51
CA LEU A 117 4.49 14.17 0.47
C LEU A 117 4.07 14.78 1.81
N ARG A 118 3.09 14.19 2.52
CA ARG A 118 2.70 14.62 3.86
C ARG A 118 3.84 14.49 4.87
N SER A 119 4.54 13.36 4.83
CA SER A 119 5.70 13.11 5.69
C SER A 119 6.84 14.07 5.37
N ALA A 120 7.15 14.27 4.08
CA ALA A 120 8.17 15.21 3.64
C ALA A 120 7.85 16.66 4.05
N HIS A 121 6.59 17.08 3.88
CA HIS A 121 6.14 18.40 4.31
C HIS A 121 6.34 18.59 5.82
N TYR A 122 5.96 17.59 6.64
CA TYR A 122 6.15 17.67 8.08
C TYR A 122 7.64 17.76 8.45
N LEU A 123 8.48 16.96 7.82
CA LEU A 123 9.93 16.97 8.09
C LEU A 123 10.59 18.31 7.74
N VAL A 124 10.13 18.96 6.67
CA VAL A 124 10.67 20.25 6.22
C VAL A 124 10.12 21.43 7.02
N THR A 125 8.83 21.41 7.36
CA THR A 125 8.14 22.58 7.93
C THR A 125 7.85 22.47 9.43
N GLY A 126 7.95 21.26 10.01
CA GLY A 126 7.55 20.96 11.39
C GLY A 126 6.03 20.99 11.62
N ARG A 127 5.21 21.05 10.56
CA ARG A 127 3.75 21.16 10.64
C ARG A 127 3.07 20.15 9.72
N ASN A 128 1.92 19.63 10.16
CA ASN A 128 1.09 18.83 9.29
C ASN A 128 0.51 19.71 8.17
N PRO A 129 0.46 19.22 6.92
CA PRO A 129 -0.19 19.93 5.84
C PRO A 129 -1.71 19.94 6.00
N ASP A 130 -2.37 20.83 5.27
CA ASP A 130 -3.82 20.80 5.12
C ASP A 130 -4.29 19.42 4.62
N PRO A 131 -5.46 18.91 5.04
CA PRO A 131 -6.00 17.64 4.58
C PRO A 131 -6.05 17.46 3.07
N ASP A 132 -6.30 18.55 2.33
CA ASP A 132 -6.41 18.55 0.87
C ASP A 132 -5.15 19.02 0.13
N ALA A 133 -4.06 19.34 0.84
CA ALA A 133 -2.85 19.91 0.25
C ALA A 133 -2.30 19.10 -0.94
N PHE A 134 -2.41 17.79 -0.90
CA PHE A 134 -1.84 16.90 -1.91
C PHE A 134 -2.88 16.07 -2.67
N LYS A 135 -4.15 16.45 -2.64
CA LYS A 135 -5.21 15.75 -3.37
C LYS A 135 -4.98 15.66 -4.89
N ILE A 136 -4.14 16.54 -5.44
CA ILE A 136 -3.78 16.55 -6.86
C ILE A 136 -3.12 15.24 -7.32
N VAL A 137 -2.46 14.51 -6.43
CA VAL A 137 -1.82 13.22 -6.76
C VAL A 137 -2.76 12.03 -6.64
N ARG A 138 -3.98 12.20 -6.10
CA ARG A 138 -4.96 11.12 -5.95
C ARG A 138 -5.49 10.68 -7.31
N ASN A 139 -5.45 9.40 -7.57
CA ASN A 139 -5.94 8.82 -8.82
C ASN A 139 -6.74 7.51 -8.57
N PRO A 140 -7.83 7.57 -7.79
CA PRO A 140 -8.67 6.40 -7.57
C PRO A 140 -9.22 5.89 -8.91
N GLY A 141 -9.09 4.58 -9.16
CA GLY A 141 -9.47 4.00 -10.45
C GLY A 141 -8.40 4.07 -11.54
N GLY A 142 -7.32 4.86 -11.36
CA GLY A 142 -6.16 4.88 -12.27
C GLY A 142 -6.41 5.55 -13.63
N GLN A 143 -7.36 6.46 -13.76
CA GLN A 143 -7.69 7.21 -14.97
C GLN A 143 -7.59 8.73 -14.76
N PRO A 144 -6.74 9.47 -15.51
CA PRO A 144 -5.80 8.97 -16.53
C PRO A 144 -4.71 8.08 -15.94
N GLY A 145 -4.00 7.30 -16.77
CA GLY A 145 -2.98 6.34 -16.33
C GLY A 145 -1.75 6.96 -15.66
N VAL A 146 -1.48 8.23 -15.90
CA VAL A 146 -0.41 9.01 -15.27
C VAL A 146 -0.97 10.33 -14.77
N VAL A 147 -0.63 10.69 -13.54
CA VAL A 147 -0.87 12.01 -12.94
C VAL A 147 0.48 12.63 -12.63
N GLU A 148 0.68 13.86 -13.07
CA GLU A 148 1.90 14.63 -12.84
C GLU A 148 1.57 15.85 -11.96
N ALA A 149 2.47 16.17 -11.04
CA ALA A 149 2.30 17.31 -10.15
C ALA A 149 3.63 17.97 -9.81
N GLU A 150 3.63 19.29 -9.73
CA GLU A 150 4.69 20.06 -9.09
C GLU A 150 4.21 20.49 -7.70
N ILE A 151 4.96 20.10 -6.69
CA ILE A 151 4.61 20.26 -5.28
C ILE A 151 5.64 21.13 -4.60
N GLN A 152 5.17 22.20 -3.95
CA GLN A 152 6.04 23.03 -3.13
C GLN A 152 6.20 22.44 -1.73
N LEU A 153 7.43 22.13 -1.34
CA LEU A 153 7.81 21.64 -0.01
C LEU A 153 8.81 22.61 0.62
N GLY A 154 8.34 23.57 1.42
CA GLY A 154 9.19 24.65 1.89
C GLY A 154 9.74 25.46 0.73
N ASP A 155 11.06 25.60 0.63
CA ASP A 155 11.74 26.31 -0.45
C ASP A 155 12.05 25.42 -1.68
N ALA A 156 11.77 24.12 -1.61
CA ALA A 156 12.02 23.17 -2.69
C ALA A 156 10.74 22.88 -3.48
N THR A 157 10.88 22.72 -4.81
CA THR A 157 9.83 22.22 -5.69
C THR A 157 10.13 20.78 -6.05
N VAL A 158 9.20 19.88 -5.80
CA VAL A 158 9.29 18.45 -6.14
C VAL A 158 8.38 18.14 -7.32
N ARG A 159 8.93 17.54 -8.35
CA ARG A 159 8.20 17.00 -9.49
C ARG A 159 7.86 15.56 -9.23
N ALA A 160 6.58 15.28 -9.13
CA ALA A 160 6.06 13.96 -8.82
C ALA A 160 5.24 13.39 -9.97
N ALA A 161 5.35 12.08 -10.18
CA ALA A 161 4.46 11.36 -11.07
C ALA A 161 3.85 10.15 -10.36
N VAL A 162 2.57 9.92 -10.58
CA VAL A 162 1.82 8.76 -10.11
C VAL A 162 1.34 7.99 -11.32
N VAL A 163 1.80 6.75 -11.48
CA VAL A 163 1.46 5.94 -12.65
C VAL A 163 0.69 4.69 -12.26
N SER A 164 -0.41 4.45 -12.99
CA SER A 164 -1.30 3.31 -12.79
C SER A 164 -1.24 2.36 -13.99
N GLY A 165 -0.94 1.08 -13.69
CA GLY A 165 -0.82 0.01 -14.68
C GLY A 165 0.56 -0.07 -15.34
N LEU A 166 1.05 -1.31 -15.53
CA LEU A 166 2.40 -1.55 -16.06
C LEU A 166 2.60 -1.08 -17.51
N GLY A 167 1.54 -1.03 -18.31
CA GLY A 167 1.60 -0.47 -19.67
C GLY A 167 1.91 1.03 -19.67
N ASN A 168 1.31 1.80 -18.77
CA ASN A 168 1.60 3.21 -18.60
C ASN A 168 2.98 3.42 -17.96
N THR A 169 3.36 2.57 -17.01
CA THR A 169 4.69 2.57 -16.39
C THR A 169 5.79 2.43 -17.46
N ARG A 170 5.63 1.51 -18.41
CA ARG A 170 6.60 1.34 -19.50
C ARG A 170 6.75 2.62 -20.31
N LYS A 171 5.66 3.25 -20.72
CA LYS A 171 5.70 4.51 -21.48
C LYS A 171 6.38 5.63 -20.70
N LEU A 172 6.11 5.73 -19.39
CA LEU A 172 6.75 6.72 -18.53
C LEU A 172 8.26 6.48 -18.43
N ILE A 173 8.68 5.22 -18.27
CA ILE A 173 10.09 4.85 -18.22
C ILE A 173 10.79 5.21 -19.54
N GLU A 174 10.19 4.88 -20.68
CA GLU A 174 10.73 5.21 -22.00
C GLU A 174 10.90 6.74 -22.16
N ALA A 175 9.92 7.54 -21.74
CA ALA A 175 10.01 9.00 -21.76
C ALA A 175 11.13 9.56 -20.87
N ILE A 176 11.31 8.98 -19.66
CA ILE A 176 12.41 9.36 -18.75
C ILE A 176 13.76 9.03 -19.40
N GLU A 177 13.91 7.85 -20.01
CA GLU A 177 15.15 7.40 -20.66
C GLU A 177 15.53 8.24 -21.87
N HIS A 178 14.54 8.71 -22.62
CA HIS A 178 14.74 9.63 -23.75
C HIS A 178 15.00 11.08 -23.31
N GLY A 179 14.90 11.38 -22.00
CA GLY A 179 15.06 12.74 -21.48
C GLY A 179 13.90 13.67 -21.80
N GLU A 180 12.74 13.12 -22.17
CA GLU A 180 11.54 13.88 -22.50
C GLU A 180 10.88 14.46 -21.24
N VAL A 181 11.00 13.74 -20.10
CA VAL A 181 10.46 14.13 -18.80
C VAL A 181 11.46 13.84 -17.68
N HIS A 182 11.31 14.58 -16.58
CA HIS A 182 12.11 14.38 -15.37
C HIS A 182 11.23 14.49 -14.14
N TYR A 183 11.39 13.54 -13.20
CA TYR A 183 10.70 13.53 -11.91
C TYR A 183 11.69 13.25 -10.78
N ASP A 184 11.43 13.85 -9.63
CA ASP A 184 12.18 13.61 -8.40
C ASP A 184 11.65 12.37 -7.67
N PHE A 185 10.34 12.09 -7.82
CA PHE A 185 9.70 10.94 -7.21
C PHE A 185 8.58 10.37 -8.10
N VAL A 186 8.57 9.06 -8.27
CA VAL A 186 7.57 8.34 -9.08
C VAL A 186 6.93 7.23 -8.25
N GLU A 187 5.61 7.26 -8.12
CA GLU A 187 4.82 6.13 -7.61
C GLU A 187 4.39 5.24 -8.76
N VAL A 188 4.64 3.94 -8.65
CA VAL A 188 4.18 2.93 -9.62
C VAL A 188 3.20 1.98 -8.95
N MET A 189 1.95 1.96 -9.45
CA MET A 189 0.95 0.95 -9.10
C MET A 189 0.77 -0.01 -10.26
N ALA A 190 1.15 -1.28 -10.08
CA ALA A 190 1.06 -2.31 -11.12
C ALA A 190 -0.39 -2.62 -11.52
N CYS A 191 -1.28 -2.68 -10.52
CA CYS A 191 -2.71 -2.87 -10.76
C CYS A 191 -3.40 -1.54 -11.07
N PRO A 192 -4.26 -1.46 -12.11
CA PRO A 192 -5.07 -0.27 -12.36
C PRO A 192 -5.90 0.15 -11.14
N GLY A 193 -5.81 1.41 -10.76
CA GLY A 193 -6.47 1.95 -9.56
C GLY A 193 -5.76 1.68 -8.24
N GLY A 194 -4.67 0.91 -8.25
CA GLY A 194 -3.92 0.52 -7.06
C GLY A 194 -4.35 -0.84 -6.50
N CYS A 195 -3.99 -1.11 -5.23
CA CYS A 195 -4.27 -2.40 -4.57
C CYS A 195 -5.77 -2.71 -4.47
N VAL A 196 -6.62 -1.70 -4.40
CA VAL A 196 -8.09 -1.86 -4.43
C VAL A 196 -8.61 -2.52 -5.71
N GLY A 197 -7.85 -2.44 -6.83
CA GLY A 197 -8.08 -3.16 -8.09
C GLY A 197 -7.26 -4.45 -8.21
N GLY A 198 -6.69 -4.94 -7.12
CA GLY A 198 -5.80 -6.09 -7.14
C GLY A 198 -6.50 -7.41 -7.45
N GLY A 199 -5.73 -8.37 -8.03
CA GLY A 199 -6.24 -9.68 -8.44
C GLY A 199 -6.73 -10.59 -7.30
N GLY A 200 -6.56 -10.19 -6.04
CA GLY A 200 -7.11 -10.87 -4.85
C GLY A 200 -8.48 -10.38 -4.42
N GLN A 201 -9.01 -9.33 -5.05
CA GLN A 201 -10.36 -8.82 -4.77
C GLN A 201 -11.45 -9.76 -5.29
N PRO A 202 -12.65 -9.75 -4.66
CA PRO A 202 -13.83 -10.42 -5.21
C PRO A 202 -14.14 -9.89 -6.62
N ILE A 203 -14.52 -10.82 -7.50
CA ILE A 203 -14.94 -10.52 -8.85
C ILE A 203 -16.46 -10.26 -8.81
N HIS A 204 -16.88 -9.14 -9.37
CA HIS A 204 -18.27 -8.78 -9.57
C HIS A 204 -18.58 -8.83 -11.07
N ASP A 205 -19.76 -9.23 -11.44
CA ASP A 205 -20.28 -9.57 -12.78
C ASP A 205 -19.88 -8.58 -13.92
N GLY A 206 -18.57 -8.46 -14.18
CA GLY A 206 -18.00 -7.58 -15.19
C GLY A 206 -17.83 -6.11 -14.77
N GLU A 207 -18.21 -5.76 -13.56
CA GLU A 207 -18.02 -4.40 -13.05
C GLU A 207 -16.63 -4.19 -12.44
N GLU A 208 -15.95 -3.11 -12.84
CA GLU A 208 -14.68 -2.66 -12.26
C GLU A 208 -14.94 -1.72 -11.07
N LEU A 209 -14.65 -2.21 -9.87
CA LEU A 209 -14.93 -1.48 -8.63
C LEU A 209 -13.70 -0.78 -8.02
N ALA A 210 -12.55 -0.77 -8.70
CA ALA A 210 -11.34 -0.15 -8.15
C ALA A 210 -11.56 1.32 -7.79
N ARG A 211 -12.25 2.08 -8.65
CA ARG A 211 -12.55 3.49 -8.39
C ARG A 211 -13.39 3.67 -7.13
N THR A 212 -14.53 2.99 -7.04
CA THR A 212 -15.45 3.08 -5.89
C THR A 212 -14.75 2.68 -4.59
N ARG A 213 -13.96 1.60 -4.61
CA ARG A 213 -13.18 1.17 -3.45
C ARG A 213 -12.11 2.19 -3.07
N GLY A 214 -11.43 2.77 -4.07
CA GLY A 214 -10.39 3.79 -3.86
C GLY A 214 -10.95 5.09 -3.31
N GLU A 215 -12.09 5.56 -3.81
CA GLU A 215 -12.77 6.75 -3.30
C GLU A 215 -13.17 6.56 -1.82
N ASN A 216 -13.65 5.38 -1.45
CA ASN A 216 -14.04 5.07 -0.07
C ASN A 216 -12.86 5.00 0.94
N LEU A 217 -11.61 5.02 0.50
CA LEU A 217 -10.46 5.09 1.41
C LEU A 217 -10.17 6.52 1.91
N TYR A 218 -10.81 7.53 1.34
CA TYR A 218 -10.62 8.95 1.69
C TYR A 218 -11.74 9.52 2.58
N PHE A 219 -12.65 8.68 3.10
CA PHE A 219 -13.76 9.08 3.98
C PHE A 219 -13.51 8.66 5.43
#